data_455ce7f52cd325215658bc475009c501
#
_entry.id   455ce7f52cd325215658bc475009c501
#
_cell.length_a   1.000
_cell.length_b   1.000
_cell.length_c   1.000
_cell.angle_alpha   90.00
_cell.angle_beta   90.00
_cell.angle_gamma   90.00
#
_symmetry.space_group_name_H-M   'P 1'
#
loop_
_entity.id
_entity.type
_entity.pdbx_description
1 polymer ?
#
loop_
_entity_poly.entity_id
_entity_poly.type
_entity_poly.pdbx_seq_one_letter_code
_entity_poly.pdbx_strand_id
1 'polypeptide(L)'
;MKKLTGSICLRAVLFFGLMIPLAFTGCSKEGGYSPEMQAKIEEMKKELKKYTDDKATVEKNLKTFDELDFVVFSNQEWTRLHESHSKDVKVNWPDGHYTNGIEKHIEDLKALFVYAPDTSIKVHPIKLGSEEFTAVTGIMTGTFTKPMPIGGGKFIQPTGKEYSIPMCTIGHWKDGVMIEEWLYWDNATYMKQIGIGN
;
A
#
# COMPACT_ATOMS: atom_id res chain seq x y z
N MET A 1 25.85 -28.73 40.87
CA MET A 1 26.81 -27.92 41.65
C MET A 1 28.16 -27.96 40.97
N LYS A 2 28.58 -26.84 40.33
CA LYS A 2 29.96 -26.33 40.20
C LYS A 2 29.90 -25.06 39.33
N LYS A 3 30.08 -23.94 39.99
CA LYS A 3 30.30 -22.63 39.37
C LYS A 3 31.71 -22.61 38.77
N LEU A 4 31.84 -22.15 37.53
CA LEU A 4 33.12 -21.76 36.97
C LEU A 4 33.10 -20.27 36.68
N THR A 5 33.76 -19.53 37.55
CA THR A 5 34.15 -18.12 37.38
C THR A 5 35.43 -18.08 36.56
N GLY A 6 35.36 -17.54 35.34
CA GLY A 6 36.55 -17.30 34.51
C GLY A 6 36.88 -15.80 34.50
N SER A 7 37.93 -15.49 35.28
CA SER A 7 38.54 -14.15 35.34
C SER A 7 39.42 -13.93 34.10
N ILE A 8 39.12 -12.92 33.29
CA ILE A 8 39.97 -12.51 32.16
C ILE A 8 40.96 -11.45 32.68
N CYS A 9 42.20 -11.87 32.76
CA CYS A 9 43.34 -11.06 33.16
C CYS A 9 43.75 -10.13 32.01
N LEU A 10 43.54 -8.82 32.18
CA LEU A 10 43.96 -7.77 31.23
C LEU A 10 45.47 -7.52 31.45
N ARG A 11 46.32 -7.98 30.52
CA ARG A 11 47.74 -7.65 30.52
C ARG A 11 47.96 -6.25 29.95
N ALA A 12 48.32 -5.33 30.82
CA ALA A 12 48.83 -4.02 30.46
C ALA A 12 50.24 -4.16 29.87
N VAL A 13 50.42 -3.76 28.62
CA VAL A 13 51.74 -3.59 28.00
C VAL A 13 52.11 -2.13 28.15
N LEU A 14 53.08 -1.87 29.05
CA LEU A 14 53.73 -0.58 29.20
C LEU A 14 54.70 -0.38 28.03
N PHE A 15 54.35 0.49 27.09
CA PHE A 15 55.31 1.05 26.14
C PHE A 15 55.81 2.40 26.67
N PHE A 16 57.07 2.41 27.13
CA PHE A 16 57.86 3.64 27.32
C PHE A 16 58.22 4.17 25.93
N GLY A 17 57.67 5.28 25.51
CA GLY A 17 57.98 5.92 24.24
C GLY A 17 57.83 7.43 24.38
N LEU A 18 58.91 8.09 24.46
CA LEU A 18 59.30 9.50 24.19
C LEU A 18 58.12 10.46 24.00
N MET A 19 57.82 11.26 25.03
CA MET A 19 56.94 12.43 24.91
C MET A 19 57.62 13.50 24.04
N ILE A 20 57.22 13.56 22.77
CA ILE A 20 57.39 14.76 21.97
C ILE A 20 56.14 15.58 22.23
N PRO A 21 56.21 16.83 22.75
CA PRO A 21 55.06 17.69 22.83
C PRO A 21 54.70 18.14 21.42
N LEU A 22 53.81 17.43 20.77
CA LEU A 22 53.07 18.02 19.62
C LEU A 22 52.22 19.17 20.18
N ALA A 23 52.70 20.35 20.00
CA ALA A 23 51.90 21.54 20.14
C ALA A 23 50.79 21.45 19.11
N PHE A 24 49.64 20.92 19.49
CA PHE A 24 48.39 21.10 18.78
C PHE A 24 48.06 22.60 18.91
N THR A 25 48.61 23.41 18.01
CA THR A 25 48.01 24.70 17.72
C THR A 25 46.64 24.38 17.15
N GLY A 26 45.65 24.44 18.02
CA GLY A 26 44.26 24.35 17.66
C GLY A 26 43.91 25.42 16.66
N CYS A 27 44.00 25.09 15.40
CA CYS A 27 43.38 25.87 14.35
C CYS A 27 41.88 25.54 14.42
N SER A 28 41.18 26.16 15.35
CA SER A 28 39.75 26.32 15.30
C SER A 28 39.43 27.32 14.20
N LYS A 29 39.69 26.92 12.94
CA LYS A 29 38.97 27.53 11.83
C LYS A 29 37.56 26.98 11.94
N GLU A 30 36.65 27.82 12.37
CA GLU A 30 35.26 27.73 11.97
C GLU A 30 35.26 27.84 10.43
N GLY A 31 35.65 26.73 9.79
CA GLY A 31 35.63 26.61 8.35
C GLY A 31 34.18 26.34 7.94
N GLY A 32 33.39 27.42 7.85
CA GLY A 32 32.12 27.35 7.18
C GLY A 32 32.35 26.79 5.77
N TYR A 33 31.43 25.95 5.30
CA TYR A 33 31.46 25.42 3.92
C TYR A 33 31.57 26.58 2.92
N SER A 34 32.24 26.35 1.79
CA SER A 34 32.26 27.33 0.71
C SER A 34 30.83 27.68 0.26
N PRO A 35 30.57 28.87 -0.31
CA PRO A 35 29.23 29.21 -0.81
C PRO A 35 28.65 28.16 -1.77
N GLU A 36 29.49 27.59 -2.62
CA GLU A 36 29.09 26.49 -3.53
C GLU A 36 28.67 25.23 -2.76
N MET A 37 29.42 24.84 -1.73
CA MET A 37 29.10 23.69 -0.89
C MET A 37 27.82 23.94 -0.09
N GLN A 38 27.60 25.15 0.41
CA GLN A 38 26.37 25.54 1.10
C GLN A 38 25.15 25.42 0.17
N ALA A 39 25.25 25.92 -1.06
CA ALA A 39 24.20 25.82 -2.06
C ALA A 39 23.85 24.35 -2.36
N LYS A 40 24.87 23.49 -2.52
CA LYS A 40 24.67 22.07 -2.75
C LYS A 40 24.02 21.35 -1.55
N ILE A 41 24.40 21.71 -0.33
CA ILE A 41 23.78 21.18 0.88
C ILE A 41 22.30 21.57 0.95
N GLU A 42 21.94 22.80 0.62
CA GLU A 42 20.53 23.24 0.63
C GLU A 42 19.72 22.56 -0.47
N GLU A 43 20.28 22.35 -1.65
CA GLU A 43 19.66 21.55 -2.71
C GLU A 43 19.37 20.11 -2.24
N MET A 44 20.39 19.44 -1.68
CA MET A 44 20.24 18.07 -1.13
C MET A 44 19.19 18.00 -0.01
N LYS A 45 19.12 19.00 0.87
CA LYS A 45 18.11 19.08 1.92
C LYS A 45 16.70 19.20 1.33
N LYS A 46 16.54 20.00 0.27
CA LYS A 46 15.25 20.16 -0.42
C LYS A 46 14.81 18.86 -1.07
N GLU A 47 15.73 18.16 -1.75
CA GLU A 47 15.45 16.85 -2.34
C GLU A 47 15.09 15.81 -1.27
N LEU A 48 15.86 15.75 -0.18
CA LEU A 48 15.59 14.83 0.93
C LEU A 48 14.22 15.13 1.55
N LYS A 49 13.88 16.42 1.74
CA LYS A 49 12.57 16.78 2.27
C LYS A 49 11.45 16.31 1.34
N LYS A 50 11.58 16.56 0.03
CA LYS A 50 10.60 16.08 -0.95
C LYS A 50 10.44 14.56 -0.84
N TYR A 51 11.54 13.81 -0.86
CA TYR A 51 11.51 12.35 -0.75
C TYR A 51 10.83 11.86 0.53
N THR A 52 11.09 12.51 1.67
CA THR A 52 10.48 12.14 2.95
C THR A 52 8.99 12.47 3.00
N ASP A 53 8.57 13.59 2.42
CA ASP A 53 7.16 14.00 2.34
C ASP A 53 6.39 13.05 1.40
N ASP A 54 6.94 12.72 0.23
CA ASP A 54 6.36 11.76 -0.72
C ASP A 54 6.20 10.38 -0.08
N LYS A 55 7.24 9.91 0.63
CA LYS A 55 7.18 8.64 1.36
C LYS A 55 6.09 8.62 2.41
N ALA A 56 5.96 9.68 3.21
CA ALA A 56 4.91 9.78 4.23
C ALA A 56 3.50 9.79 3.60
N THR A 57 3.35 10.45 2.45
CA THR A 57 2.10 10.47 1.67
C THR A 57 1.73 9.07 1.18
N VAL A 58 2.69 8.35 0.58
CA VAL A 58 2.50 6.97 0.12
C VAL A 58 2.11 6.05 1.28
N GLU A 59 2.80 6.12 2.42
CA GLU A 59 2.47 5.30 3.60
C GLU A 59 1.05 5.57 4.11
N LYS A 60 0.62 6.84 4.11
CA LYS A 60 -0.76 7.22 4.47
C LYS A 60 -1.76 6.63 3.48
N ASN A 61 -1.54 6.79 2.18
CA ASN A 61 -2.43 6.28 1.14
C ASN A 61 -2.55 4.75 1.18
N LEU A 62 -1.44 4.03 1.39
CA LEU A 62 -1.45 2.58 1.56
C LEU A 62 -2.22 2.13 2.81
N LYS A 63 -2.15 2.89 3.90
CA LYS A 63 -2.96 2.63 5.09
C LYS A 63 -4.44 2.86 4.84
N THR A 64 -4.79 3.93 4.13
CA THR A 64 -6.17 4.19 3.70
C THR A 64 -6.69 3.07 2.80
N PHE A 65 -5.82 2.51 1.95
CA PHE A 65 -6.15 1.37 1.09
C PHE A 65 -6.44 0.09 1.90
N ASP A 66 -5.65 -0.19 2.94
CA ASP A 66 -5.94 -1.31 3.85
C ASP A 66 -7.33 -1.15 4.52
N GLU A 67 -7.65 0.04 5.00
CA GLU A 67 -8.96 0.34 5.60
C GLU A 67 -10.09 0.21 4.58
N LEU A 68 -9.87 0.67 3.34
CA LEU A 68 -10.82 0.52 2.24
C LEU A 68 -11.19 -0.95 2.03
N ASP A 69 -10.23 -1.81 1.81
CA ASP A 69 -10.49 -3.20 1.41
C ASP A 69 -10.91 -4.07 2.60
N PHE A 70 -10.20 -3.94 3.73
CA PHE A 70 -10.42 -4.83 4.88
C PHE A 70 -11.68 -4.48 5.68
N VAL A 71 -12.08 -3.21 5.67
CA VAL A 71 -13.19 -2.72 6.48
C VAL A 71 -14.34 -2.21 5.61
N VAL A 72 -14.11 -1.16 4.83
CA VAL A 72 -15.19 -0.48 4.09
C VAL A 72 -15.81 -1.39 3.04
N PHE A 73 -15.00 -2.00 2.18
CA PHE A 73 -15.47 -2.92 1.15
C PHE A 73 -15.98 -4.23 1.76
N SER A 74 -15.17 -4.90 2.56
CA SER A 74 -15.50 -6.23 3.09
C SER A 74 -16.71 -6.24 4.02
N ASN A 75 -16.99 -5.14 4.72
CA ASN A 75 -18.18 -5.02 5.56
C ASN A 75 -19.32 -4.22 4.90
N GLN A 76 -19.14 -3.82 3.62
CA GLN A 76 -20.14 -3.06 2.88
C GLN A 76 -20.50 -1.71 3.52
N GLU A 77 -19.52 -1.03 4.11
CA GLU A 77 -19.68 0.28 4.76
C GLU A 77 -19.67 1.42 3.74
N TRP A 78 -20.55 1.37 2.74
CA TRP A 78 -20.56 2.24 1.54
C TRP A 78 -20.59 3.72 1.85
N THR A 79 -21.17 4.12 2.97
CA THR A 79 -21.20 5.53 3.40
C THR A 79 -19.82 6.08 3.74
N ARG A 80 -18.83 5.20 3.95
CA ARG A 80 -17.44 5.54 4.23
C ARG A 80 -16.52 5.50 3.01
N LEU A 81 -17.02 5.11 1.83
CA LEU A 81 -16.17 5.01 0.63
C LEU A 81 -15.51 6.35 0.27
N HIS A 82 -16.13 7.48 0.64
CA HIS A 82 -15.58 8.82 0.44
C HIS A 82 -14.29 9.10 1.25
N GLU A 83 -13.94 8.26 2.23
CA GLU A 83 -12.68 8.37 2.99
C GLU A 83 -11.47 7.99 2.12
N SER A 84 -11.68 7.20 1.07
CA SER A 84 -10.64 6.73 0.15
C SER A 84 -10.84 7.19 -1.30
N HIS A 85 -12.04 7.64 -1.70
CA HIS A 85 -12.35 8.00 -3.07
C HIS A 85 -12.89 9.43 -3.17
N SER A 86 -12.48 10.14 -4.22
CA SER A 86 -13.06 11.43 -4.56
C SER A 86 -14.50 11.26 -5.06
N LYS A 87 -15.30 12.33 -4.94
CA LYS A 87 -16.68 12.33 -5.46
C LYS A 87 -16.75 11.97 -6.94
N ASP A 88 -15.78 12.45 -7.72
CA ASP A 88 -15.74 12.31 -9.18
C ASP A 88 -14.70 11.25 -9.61
N VAL A 89 -14.43 10.25 -8.77
CA VAL A 89 -13.46 9.18 -9.06
C VAL A 89 -13.79 8.52 -10.40
N LYS A 90 -12.74 8.29 -11.21
CA LYS A 90 -12.84 7.47 -12.41
C LYS A 90 -12.35 6.06 -12.08
N VAL A 91 -13.15 5.04 -12.37
CA VAL A 91 -12.82 3.63 -12.13
C VAL A 91 -12.71 2.90 -13.45
N ASN A 92 -11.54 2.32 -13.70
CA ASN A 92 -11.25 1.52 -14.90
C ASN A 92 -11.37 0.03 -14.55
N TRP A 93 -12.25 -0.69 -15.24
CA TRP A 93 -12.60 -2.07 -14.97
C TRP A 93 -11.76 -3.05 -15.82
N PRO A 94 -11.62 -4.32 -15.40
CA PRO A 94 -10.76 -5.29 -16.08
C PRO A 94 -11.12 -5.61 -17.53
N ASP A 95 -12.37 -5.37 -17.94
CA ASP A 95 -12.87 -5.58 -19.29
C ASP A 95 -12.65 -4.38 -20.23
N GLY A 96 -12.01 -3.31 -19.70
CA GLY A 96 -11.64 -2.12 -20.45
C GLY A 96 -12.69 -1.00 -20.46
N HIS A 97 -13.87 -1.21 -19.87
CA HIS A 97 -14.78 -0.08 -19.68
C HIS A 97 -14.39 0.75 -18.46
N TYR A 98 -14.95 1.94 -18.32
CA TYR A 98 -14.77 2.79 -17.14
C TYR A 98 -16.11 3.39 -16.67
N THR A 99 -16.16 3.75 -15.40
CA THR A 99 -17.27 4.47 -14.78
C THR A 99 -16.76 5.71 -14.07
N ASN A 100 -17.62 6.70 -13.87
CA ASN A 100 -17.27 7.94 -13.18
C ASN A 100 -18.24 8.18 -12.02
N GLY A 101 -17.69 8.73 -10.95
CA GLY A 101 -18.39 9.13 -9.75
C GLY A 101 -18.52 8.02 -8.71
N ILE A 102 -18.38 8.43 -7.46
CA ILE A 102 -18.37 7.53 -6.30
C ILE A 102 -19.71 6.78 -6.15
N GLU A 103 -20.84 7.41 -6.48
CA GLU A 103 -22.15 6.79 -6.38
C GLU A 103 -22.29 5.61 -7.35
N LYS A 104 -21.81 5.81 -8.60
CA LYS A 104 -21.79 4.74 -9.60
C LYS A 104 -20.85 3.63 -9.20
N HIS A 105 -19.68 3.96 -8.67
CA HIS A 105 -18.76 2.96 -8.15
C HIS A 105 -19.37 2.12 -7.02
N ILE A 106 -20.08 2.73 -6.08
CA ILE A 106 -20.80 2.03 -5.01
C ILE A 106 -21.87 1.06 -5.58
N GLU A 107 -22.61 1.48 -6.62
CA GLU A 107 -23.58 0.60 -7.29
C GLU A 107 -22.90 -0.63 -7.89
N ASP A 108 -21.77 -0.43 -8.57
CA ASP A 108 -21.03 -1.50 -9.23
C ASP A 108 -20.42 -2.47 -8.19
N LEU A 109 -19.87 -1.96 -7.08
CA LEU A 109 -19.38 -2.79 -5.98
C LEU A 109 -20.52 -3.61 -5.33
N LYS A 110 -21.67 -2.98 -5.06
CA LYS A 110 -22.85 -3.67 -4.50
C LYS A 110 -23.35 -4.82 -5.36
N ALA A 111 -23.21 -4.72 -6.68
CA ALA A 111 -23.64 -5.78 -7.59
C ALA A 111 -22.96 -7.12 -7.31
N LEU A 112 -21.71 -7.11 -6.88
CA LEU A 112 -20.96 -8.31 -6.48
C LEU A 112 -21.57 -8.99 -5.24
N PHE A 113 -21.96 -8.20 -4.24
CA PHE A 113 -22.54 -8.70 -2.99
C PHE A 113 -23.97 -9.22 -3.13
N VAL A 114 -24.66 -8.94 -4.24
CA VAL A 114 -26.00 -9.49 -4.53
C VAL A 114 -25.94 -11.01 -4.59
N TYR A 115 -24.92 -11.59 -5.23
CA TYR A 115 -24.83 -13.02 -5.44
C TYR A 115 -23.76 -13.72 -4.58
N ALA A 116 -22.78 -12.98 -4.09
CA ALA A 116 -21.73 -13.45 -3.19
C ALA A 116 -21.63 -12.51 -1.96
N PRO A 117 -22.59 -12.60 -1.01
CA PRO A 117 -22.71 -11.62 0.08
C PRO A 117 -21.58 -11.67 1.12
N ASP A 118 -20.79 -12.74 1.12
CA ASP A 118 -19.62 -12.96 1.97
C ASP A 118 -18.30 -12.53 1.31
N THR A 119 -18.38 -11.85 0.16
CA THR A 119 -17.18 -11.32 -0.52
C THR A 119 -16.34 -10.47 0.43
N SER A 120 -15.05 -10.74 0.43
CA SER A 120 -14.12 -9.98 1.28
C SER A 120 -12.68 -10.00 0.76
N ILE A 121 -11.93 -8.97 1.12
CA ILE A 121 -10.47 -8.89 0.96
C ILE A 121 -9.89 -8.70 2.36
N LYS A 122 -8.95 -9.56 2.77
CA LYS A 122 -8.39 -9.54 4.14
C LYS A 122 -6.87 -9.51 4.17
N VAL A 123 -6.23 -9.51 3.01
CA VAL A 123 -4.77 -9.51 2.89
C VAL A 123 -4.32 -8.77 1.66
N HIS A 124 -3.28 -7.97 1.83
CA HIS A 124 -2.53 -7.32 0.76
C HIS A 124 -1.10 -7.86 0.72
N PRO A 125 -0.81 -8.90 -0.08
CA PRO A 125 0.51 -9.51 -0.16
C PRO A 125 1.61 -8.56 -0.62
N ILE A 126 1.28 -7.64 -1.53
CA ILE A 126 2.21 -6.65 -2.07
C ILE A 126 1.55 -5.27 -2.03
N LYS A 127 2.28 -4.32 -1.46
CA LYS A 127 1.89 -2.91 -1.45
C LYS A 127 3.08 -2.06 -1.87
N LEU A 128 2.91 -1.29 -2.91
CA LEU A 128 3.92 -0.39 -3.47
C LEU A 128 3.30 0.99 -3.66
N GLY A 129 4.14 2.02 -3.64
CA GLY A 129 3.71 3.36 -3.99
C GLY A 129 4.88 4.26 -4.33
N SER A 130 4.62 5.25 -5.15
CA SER A 130 5.56 6.29 -5.55
C SER A 130 4.77 7.56 -5.89
N GLU A 131 5.14 8.66 -5.25
CA GLU A 131 4.48 9.95 -5.43
C GLU A 131 2.95 9.86 -5.20
N GLU A 132 2.14 10.11 -6.23
CA GLU A 132 0.67 10.09 -6.18
C GLU A 132 0.06 8.73 -6.51
N PHE A 133 0.88 7.67 -6.70
CA PHE A 133 0.39 6.36 -7.10
C PHE A 133 0.64 5.28 -6.05
N THR A 134 -0.33 4.37 -5.95
CA THR A 134 -0.18 3.11 -5.21
C THR A 134 -0.53 1.93 -6.11
N ALA A 135 0.12 0.78 -5.88
CA ALA A 135 -0.26 -0.50 -6.45
C ALA A 135 -0.39 -1.51 -5.32
N VAL A 136 -1.56 -2.09 -5.16
CA VAL A 136 -1.89 -3.01 -4.07
C VAL A 136 -2.44 -4.30 -4.65
N THR A 137 -1.85 -5.44 -4.26
CA THR A 137 -2.44 -6.74 -4.58
C THR A 137 -3.31 -7.21 -3.42
N GLY A 138 -4.45 -7.81 -3.73
CA GLY A 138 -5.37 -8.39 -2.76
C GLY A 138 -5.72 -9.83 -3.13
N ILE A 139 -6.27 -10.57 -2.17
CA ILE A 139 -6.93 -11.85 -2.42
C ILE A 139 -8.40 -11.65 -2.09
N MET A 140 -9.22 -11.60 -3.13
CA MET A 140 -10.67 -11.50 -3.00
C MET A 140 -11.27 -12.90 -2.88
N THR A 141 -12.05 -13.13 -1.81
CA THR A 141 -12.70 -14.41 -1.52
C THR A 141 -14.20 -14.23 -1.36
N GLY A 142 -14.95 -15.28 -1.56
CA GLY A 142 -16.40 -15.32 -1.33
C GLY A 142 -17.02 -16.61 -1.83
N THR A 143 -18.36 -16.72 -1.72
CA THR A 143 -19.13 -17.89 -2.10
C THR A 143 -20.34 -17.50 -2.96
N PHE A 144 -20.51 -18.15 -4.12
CA PHE A 144 -21.66 -17.92 -4.98
C PHE A 144 -22.91 -18.60 -4.41
N THR A 145 -23.65 -17.89 -3.55
CA THR A 145 -24.76 -18.45 -2.76
C THR A 145 -26.15 -17.94 -3.14
N LYS A 146 -26.24 -16.86 -3.94
CA LYS A 146 -27.52 -16.27 -4.35
C LYS A 146 -27.59 -16.13 -5.87
N PRO A 147 -28.84 -16.05 -6.47
CA PRO A 147 -28.97 -15.87 -7.91
C PRO A 147 -28.24 -14.60 -8.42
N MET A 148 -27.41 -14.76 -9.44
CA MET A 148 -26.67 -13.68 -10.09
C MET A 148 -27.52 -13.06 -11.20
N PRO A 149 -27.88 -11.77 -11.15
CA PRO A 149 -28.57 -11.09 -12.24
C PRO A 149 -27.68 -10.98 -13.48
N ILE A 150 -28.22 -11.31 -14.65
CA ILE A 150 -27.52 -11.16 -15.96
C ILE A 150 -28.27 -10.26 -16.93
N GLY A 151 -29.20 -9.45 -16.43
CA GLY A 151 -30.02 -8.57 -17.24
C GLY A 151 -31.27 -9.24 -17.81
N GLY A 152 -32.22 -8.43 -18.31
CA GLY A 152 -33.44 -8.92 -18.91
C GLY A 152 -34.31 -9.82 -18.00
N GLY A 153 -34.23 -9.66 -16.68
CA GLY A 153 -34.92 -10.50 -15.71
C GLY A 153 -34.39 -11.93 -15.60
N LYS A 154 -33.25 -12.21 -16.20
CA LYS A 154 -32.60 -13.52 -16.16
C LYS A 154 -31.57 -13.61 -15.03
N PHE A 155 -31.40 -14.85 -14.52
CA PHE A 155 -30.48 -15.13 -13.42
C PHE A 155 -29.69 -16.40 -13.69
N ILE A 156 -28.42 -16.39 -13.28
CA ILE A 156 -27.65 -17.63 -13.11
C ILE A 156 -27.88 -18.13 -11.68
N GLN A 157 -28.26 -19.40 -11.55
CA GLN A 157 -28.51 -19.99 -10.23
C GLN A 157 -27.20 -20.21 -9.47
N PRO A 158 -27.21 -20.06 -8.14
CA PRO A 158 -26.01 -20.22 -7.33
C PRO A 158 -25.50 -21.66 -7.42
N THR A 159 -24.18 -21.82 -7.44
CA THR A 159 -23.51 -23.11 -7.45
C THR A 159 -23.07 -23.57 -6.06
N GLY A 160 -23.05 -22.65 -5.07
CA GLY A 160 -22.46 -22.86 -3.74
C GLY A 160 -20.94 -22.96 -3.74
N LYS A 161 -20.28 -22.68 -4.87
CA LYS A 161 -18.82 -22.74 -4.97
C LYS A 161 -18.16 -21.48 -4.43
N GLU A 162 -17.06 -21.71 -3.73
CA GLU A 162 -16.16 -20.66 -3.25
C GLU A 162 -15.24 -20.16 -4.37
N TYR A 163 -14.79 -18.93 -4.23
CA TYR A 163 -13.71 -18.38 -5.06
C TYR A 163 -12.64 -17.71 -4.19
N SER A 164 -11.42 -17.75 -4.69
CA SER A 164 -10.26 -17.05 -4.14
C SER A 164 -9.40 -16.58 -5.31
N ILE A 165 -9.49 -15.30 -5.66
CA ILE A 165 -8.80 -14.75 -6.82
C ILE A 165 -7.84 -13.66 -6.42
N PRO A 166 -6.62 -13.67 -6.96
CA PRO A 166 -5.71 -12.54 -6.83
C PRO A 166 -6.25 -11.38 -7.66
N MET A 167 -6.11 -10.19 -7.12
CA MET A 167 -6.41 -8.95 -7.79
C MET A 167 -5.29 -7.94 -7.59
N CYS A 168 -5.24 -6.93 -8.43
CA CYS A 168 -4.38 -5.77 -8.25
C CYS A 168 -5.19 -4.52 -8.51
N THR A 169 -5.08 -3.55 -7.62
CA THR A 169 -5.63 -2.21 -7.81
C THR A 169 -4.50 -1.20 -7.86
N ILE A 170 -4.54 -0.34 -8.88
CA ILE A 170 -3.69 0.85 -8.95
C ILE A 170 -4.55 2.05 -8.60
N GLY A 171 -4.13 2.84 -7.64
CA GLY A 171 -4.79 4.08 -7.24
C GLY A 171 -3.95 5.30 -7.58
N HIS A 172 -4.55 6.31 -8.22
CA HIS A 172 -4.00 7.65 -8.38
C HIS A 172 -4.63 8.55 -7.35
N TRP A 173 -3.81 9.12 -6.47
CA TRP A 173 -4.25 9.85 -5.29
C TRP A 173 -4.02 11.35 -5.44
N LYS A 174 -4.95 12.12 -4.91
CA LYS A 174 -4.82 13.56 -4.74
C LYS A 174 -5.50 13.97 -3.44
N ASP A 175 -4.84 14.79 -2.64
CA ASP A 175 -5.36 15.29 -1.36
C ASP A 175 -5.87 14.18 -0.41
N GLY A 176 -5.25 12.98 -0.49
CA GLY A 176 -5.53 11.84 0.39
C GLY A 176 -6.69 10.95 -0.04
N VAL A 177 -7.27 11.16 -1.24
CA VAL A 177 -8.29 10.30 -1.83
C VAL A 177 -7.93 9.91 -3.26
N MET A 178 -8.40 8.76 -3.72
CA MET A 178 -8.23 8.32 -5.10
C MET A 178 -9.13 9.13 -6.03
N ILE A 179 -8.51 9.70 -7.06
CA ILE A 179 -9.20 10.41 -8.16
C ILE A 179 -9.35 9.51 -9.39
N GLU A 180 -8.51 8.50 -9.52
CA GLU A 180 -8.62 7.47 -10.54
C GLU A 180 -8.15 6.13 -9.99
N GLU A 181 -8.83 5.05 -10.39
CA GLU A 181 -8.57 3.70 -9.96
C GLU A 181 -8.56 2.76 -11.17
N TRP A 182 -7.66 1.77 -11.17
CA TRP A 182 -7.60 0.68 -12.14
C TRP A 182 -7.68 -0.65 -11.41
N LEU A 183 -8.68 -1.44 -11.78
CA LEU A 183 -8.96 -2.75 -11.21
C LEU A 183 -8.48 -3.85 -12.16
N TYR A 184 -7.77 -4.82 -11.64
CA TYR A 184 -7.26 -5.95 -12.40
C TYR A 184 -7.51 -7.26 -11.68
N TRP A 185 -8.20 -8.17 -12.34
CA TRP A 185 -8.33 -9.58 -11.96
C TRP A 185 -8.65 -10.41 -13.19
N ASP A 186 -8.48 -11.74 -13.09
CA ASP A 186 -8.82 -12.65 -14.18
C ASP A 186 -10.29 -13.10 -14.07
N ASN A 187 -11.15 -12.52 -14.91
CA ASN A 187 -12.56 -12.87 -15.00
C ASN A 187 -12.79 -14.32 -15.41
N ALA A 188 -11.93 -14.91 -16.26
CA ALA A 188 -12.08 -16.29 -16.69
C ALA A 188 -11.86 -17.26 -15.51
N THR A 189 -10.80 -17.01 -14.74
CA THR A 189 -10.54 -17.77 -13.51
C THR A 189 -11.67 -17.59 -12.48
N TYR A 190 -12.16 -16.36 -12.29
CA TYR A 190 -13.28 -16.08 -11.40
C TYR A 190 -14.52 -16.90 -11.79
N MET A 191 -14.97 -16.81 -13.05
CA MET A 191 -16.13 -17.53 -13.57
C MET A 191 -15.97 -19.05 -13.46
N LYS A 192 -14.77 -19.57 -13.71
CA LYS A 192 -14.46 -21.00 -13.55
C LYS A 192 -14.58 -21.43 -12.09
N GLN A 193 -14.05 -20.66 -11.14
CA GLN A 193 -14.11 -20.99 -9.71
C GLN A 193 -15.55 -21.01 -9.21
N ILE A 194 -16.38 -20.04 -9.57
CA ILE A 194 -17.80 -20.03 -9.19
C ILE A 194 -18.66 -21.03 -10.01
N GLY A 195 -18.05 -21.74 -10.96
CA GLY A 195 -18.67 -22.87 -11.68
C GLY A 195 -19.61 -22.50 -12.83
N ILE A 196 -19.42 -21.32 -13.43
CA ILE A 196 -20.19 -20.86 -14.61
C ILE A 196 -19.31 -20.57 -15.84
N GLY A 197 -17.99 -20.74 -15.72
CA GLY A 197 -17.05 -20.75 -16.84
C GLY A 197 -16.80 -22.14 -17.37
N ASN A 198 -16.59 -22.25 -18.69
CA ASN A 198 -16.18 -23.49 -19.35
C ASN A 198 -14.71 -23.79 -19.11
#